data_edc4ac48c290c196a3a9d4b76c57239b
#
_entry.id   edc4ac48c290c196a3a9d4b76c57239b
#
_cell.length_a   1.000
_cell.length_b   1.000
_cell.length_c   1.000
_cell.angle_alpha   90.00
_cell.angle_beta   90.00
_cell.angle_gamma   90.00
#
_symmetry.space_group_name_H-M   'P 1'
#
loop_
_entity.id
_entity.type
_entity.pdbx_description
1 polymer ?
#
loop_
_entity_poly.entity_id
_entity_poly.type
_entity_poly.pdbx_seq_one_letter_code
_entity_poly.pdbx_strand_id
1 'polypeptide(L)'
;MYEFKEEYLTGVEAVDAEHKRLFEIADEAYMLSKEEFLVDKYDQVRHIFGELKEYALLHFEHEEEYMKSINYKYMFIQKVQHDQFREKINNMDLDHLDENSEEMLDELLTYLTNWLVNHILEHDKQIGNAK
;
A
#
# COMPACT_ATOMS: atom_id res chain seq x y z
N MET A 1 -8.27 2.72 12.01
CA MET A 1 -8.81 3.49 10.91
C MET A 1 -8.65 2.81 9.55
N TYR A 2 -7.48 2.28 9.29
CA TYR A 2 -7.24 1.53 8.05
C TYR A 2 -7.48 0.05 8.29
N GLU A 3 -8.74 -0.36 8.18
CA GLU A 3 -9.18 -1.71 8.46
C GLU A 3 -9.33 -2.52 7.19
N PHE A 4 -8.78 -3.75 7.18
CA PHE A 4 -8.96 -4.67 6.06
C PHE A 4 -10.34 -5.32 6.17
N LYS A 5 -11.17 -5.09 5.16
CA LYS A 5 -12.55 -5.56 5.14
C LYS A 5 -12.72 -6.81 4.29
N GLU A 6 -13.74 -7.60 4.61
CA GLU A 6 -14.06 -8.82 3.86
C GLU A 6 -14.29 -8.55 2.37
N GLU A 7 -14.86 -7.38 2.03
CA GLU A 7 -15.10 -7.01 0.64
C GLU A 7 -13.82 -6.87 -0.19
N TYR A 8 -12.66 -6.78 0.47
CA TYR A 8 -11.37 -6.68 -0.22
C TYR A 8 -10.75 -8.02 -0.58
N LEU A 9 -11.35 -9.12 -0.16
CA LEU A 9 -10.83 -10.46 -0.45
C LEU A 9 -10.90 -10.77 -1.95
N THR A 10 -9.77 -11.22 -2.50
CA THR A 10 -9.68 -11.64 -3.90
C THR A 10 -10.00 -13.11 -4.08
N GLY A 11 -9.83 -13.91 -3.02
CA GLY A 11 -9.92 -15.35 -3.10
C GLY A 11 -8.57 -16.02 -3.36
N VAL A 12 -7.51 -15.24 -3.58
CA VAL A 12 -6.15 -15.75 -3.69
C VAL A 12 -5.48 -15.54 -2.34
N GLU A 13 -5.30 -16.62 -1.60
CA GLU A 13 -4.85 -16.57 -0.20
C GLU A 13 -3.58 -15.74 0.01
N ALA A 14 -2.57 -15.95 -0.82
CA ALA A 14 -1.30 -15.25 -0.69
C ALA A 14 -1.46 -13.75 -0.95
N VAL A 15 -2.26 -13.37 -1.94
CA VAL A 15 -2.54 -11.97 -2.25
C VAL A 15 -3.30 -11.31 -1.11
N ASP A 16 -4.30 -11.99 -0.59
CA ASP A 16 -5.13 -11.48 0.51
C ASP A 16 -4.32 -11.27 1.78
N ALA A 17 -3.41 -12.18 2.09
CA ALA A 17 -2.52 -12.05 3.25
C ALA A 17 -1.63 -10.81 3.12
N GLU A 18 -1.10 -10.56 1.93
CA GLU A 18 -0.25 -9.39 1.69
C GLU A 18 -1.05 -8.09 1.74
N HIS A 19 -2.27 -8.07 1.20
CA HIS A 19 -3.15 -6.91 1.31
C HIS A 19 -3.45 -6.58 2.77
N LYS A 20 -3.75 -7.61 3.57
CA LYS A 20 -4.02 -7.42 4.99
C LYS A 20 -2.82 -6.80 5.70
N ARG A 21 -1.61 -7.27 5.38
CA ARG A 21 -0.39 -6.74 5.99
C ARG A 21 -0.16 -5.27 5.58
N LEU A 22 -0.44 -4.92 4.34
CA LEU A 22 -0.35 -3.52 3.88
C LEU A 22 -1.27 -2.60 4.69
N PHE A 23 -2.50 -3.05 4.94
CA PHE A 23 -3.45 -2.27 5.76
C PHE A 23 -2.97 -2.16 7.20
N GLU A 24 -2.38 -3.21 7.76
CA GLU A 24 -1.82 -3.18 9.12
C GLU A 24 -0.69 -2.15 9.23
N ILE A 25 0.23 -2.13 8.27
CA ILE A 25 1.34 -1.17 8.25
C ILE A 25 0.82 0.26 8.11
N ALA A 26 -0.15 0.47 7.24
CA ALA A 26 -0.75 1.80 7.05
C ALA A 26 -1.42 2.28 8.34
N ASP A 27 -2.09 1.37 9.06
CA ASP A 27 -2.74 1.71 10.32
C ASP A 27 -1.71 2.05 11.41
N GLU A 28 -0.61 1.30 11.46
CA GLU A 28 0.49 1.60 12.37
C GLU A 28 1.05 3.01 12.12
N ALA A 29 1.24 3.36 10.85
CA ALA A 29 1.73 4.69 10.48
C ALA A 29 0.74 5.78 10.90
N TYR A 30 -0.55 5.52 10.70
CA TYR A 30 -1.60 6.46 11.10
C TYR A 30 -1.61 6.68 12.61
N MET A 31 -1.59 5.59 13.39
CA MET A 31 -1.61 5.69 14.84
C MET A 31 -0.38 6.43 15.36
N LEU A 32 0.79 6.15 14.77
CA LEU A 32 2.02 6.82 15.16
C LEU A 32 1.97 8.32 14.83
N SER A 33 1.37 8.70 13.70
CA SER A 33 1.26 10.10 13.30
C SER A 33 0.41 10.93 14.27
N LYS A 34 -0.47 10.26 15.04
CA LYS A 34 -1.35 10.93 16.01
C LYS A 34 -0.75 10.99 17.41
N GLU A 35 0.43 10.41 17.64
CA GLU A 35 1.13 10.50 18.91
C GLU A 35 1.72 11.90 19.11
N GLU A 36 1.23 12.63 20.13
CA GLU A 36 1.65 14.03 20.35
C GLU A 36 2.94 14.18 21.13
N PHE A 37 3.28 13.20 21.98
CA PHE A 37 4.37 13.33 22.91
C PHE A 37 5.59 12.44 22.63
N LEU A 38 5.64 11.88 21.42
CA LEU A 38 6.75 11.00 21.04
C LEU A 38 7.93 11.85 20.53
N VAL A 39 9.08 11.72 21.20
CA VAL A 39 10.25 12.57 20.93
C VAL A 39 10.81 12.35 19.52
N ASP A 40 10.89 11.10 19.09
CA ASP A 40 11.45 10.72 17.79
C ASP A 40 10.37 10.32 16.78
N LYS A 41 9.20 10.95 16.89
CA LYS A 41 8.02 10.64 16.08
C LYS A 41 8.32 10.61 14.58
N TYR A 42 9.01 11.61 14.07
CA TYR A 42 9.24 11.71 12.62
C TYR A 42 10.20 10.65 12.12
N ASP A 43 11.18 10.28 12.93
CA ASP A 43 12.10 9.19 12.57
C ASP A 43 11.36 7.85 12.52
N GLN A 44 10.47 7.61 13.49
CA GLN A 44 9.67 6.38 13.51
C GLN A 44 8.67 6.34 12.35
N VAL A 45 8.04 7.47 12.03
CA VAL A 45 7.12 7.55 10.90
C VAL A 45 7.85 7.27 9.60
N ARG A 46 9.04 7.86 9.41
CA ARG A 46 9.85 7.58 8.22
C ARG A 46 10.18 6.09 8.10
N HIS A 47 10.50 5.47 9.22
CA HIS A 47 10.81 4.03 9.24
C HIS A 47 9.61 3.20 8.79
N ILE A 48 8.43 3.49 9.31
CA ILE A 48 7.21 2.76 8.96
C ILE A 48 6.82 2.99 7.51
N PHE A 49 6.97 4.22 7.01
CA PHE A 49 6.73 4.50 5.58
C PHE A 49 7.71 3.74 4.70
N GLY A 50 8.97 3.61 5.15
CA GLY A 50 9.95 2.79 4.45
C GLY A 50 9.51 1.33 4.39
N GLU A 51 8.99 0.80 5.49
CA GLU A 51 8.44 -0.57 5.52
C GLU A 51 7.26 -0.72 4.58
N LEU A 52 6.35 0.25 4.59
CA LEU A 52 5.17 0.23 3.72
C LEU A 52 5.58 0.23 2.26
N LYS A 53 6.54 1.09 1.90
CA LYS A 53 7.07 1.17 0.55
C LYS A 53 7.69 -0.16 0.12
N GLU A 54 8.59 -0.70 0.93
CA GLU A 54 9.26 -1.96 0.61
C GLU A 54 8.27 -3.11 0.47
N TYR A 55 7.32 -3.19 1.40
CA TYR A 55 6.34 -4.27 1.37
C TYR A 55 5.41 -4.14 0.17
N ALA A 56 4.97 -2.93 -0.17
CA ALA A 56 4.13 -2.70 -1.34
C ALA A 56 4.83 -3.11 -2.62
N LEU A 57 6.11 -2.76 -2.77
CA LEU A 57 6.88 -3.12 -3.95
C LEU A 57 7.06 -4.62 -4.06
N LEU A 58 7.34 -5.29 -2.94
CA LEU A 58 7.46 -6.74 -2.90
C LEU A 58 6.14 -7.42 -3.25
N HIS A 59 5.04 -6.91 -2.71
CA HIS A 59 3.71 -7.43 -3.00
C HIS A 59 3.39 -7.33 -4.49
N PHE A 60 3.72 -6.20 -5.13
CA PHE A 60 3.49 -6.04 -6.56
C PHE A 60 4.29 -7.06 -7.39
N GLU A 61 5.53 -7.33 -6.99
CA GLU A 61 6.33 -8.36 -7.66
C GLU A 61 5.67 -9.73 -7.54
N HIS A 62 5.24 -10.10 -6.35
CA HIS A 62 4.58 -11.39 -6.11
C HIS A 62 3.29 -11.52 -6.91
N GLU A 63 2.49 -10.45 -6.94
CA GLU A 63 1.23 -10.42 -7.67
C GLU A 63 1.47 -10.54 -9.18
N GLU A 64 2.48 -9.81 -9.70
CA GLU A 64 2.83 -9.86 -11.12
C GLU A 64 3.34 -11.25 -11.50
N GLU A 65 4.13 -11.91 -10.65
CA GLU A 65 4.55 -13.29 -10.88
C GLU A 65 3.38 -14.26 -10.90
N TYR A 66 2.44 -14.07 -9.97
CA TYR A 66 1.22 -14.89 -9.92
C TYR A 66 0.41 -14.71 -11.21
N MET A 67 0.18 -13.46 -11.61
CA MET A 67 -0.57 -13.18 -12.83
C MET A 67 0.09 -13.78 -14.06
N LYS A 68 1.41 -13.75 -14.12
CA LYS A 68 2.17 -14.36 -15.21
C LYS A 68 1.99 -15.88 -15.23
N SER A 69 1.98 -16.49 -14.04
CA SER A 69 1.83 -17.96 -13.94
C SER A 69 0.48 -18.47 -14.43
N ILE A 70 -0.56 -17.64 -14.34
CA ILE A 70 -1.90 -18.02 -14.80
C ILE A 70 -2.26 -17.40 -16.16
N ASN A 71 -1.31 -16.74 -16.80
CA ASN A 71 -1.52 -16.01 -18.06
C ASN A 71 -2.68 -15.04 -17.97
N TYR A 72 -2.68 -14.21 -16.91
CA TYR A 72 -3.77 -13.32 -16.61
C TYR A 72 -3.99 -12.31 -17.74
N LYS A 73 -5.21 -12.23 -18.22
CA LYS A 73 -5.62 -11.43 -19.37
C LYS A 73 -5.34 -9.94 -19.20
N TYR A 74 -5.52 -9.41 -17.99
CA TYR A 74 -5.38 -7.98 -17.72
C TYR A 74 -4.08 -7.61 -17.02
N MET A 75 -3.06 -8.45 -17.16
CA MET A 75 -1.76 -8.22 -16.53
C MET A 75 -1.13 -6.88 -16.91
N PHE A 76 -1.27 -6.47 -18.17
CA PHE A 76 -0.70 -5.20 -18.63
C PHE A 76 -1.31 -4.01 -17.87
N ILE A 77 -2.63 -4.00 -17.70
CA ILE A 77 -3.33 -2.94 -16.97
C ILE A 77 -2.88 -2.93 -15.50
N GLN A 78 -2.78 -4.09 -14.88
CA GLN A 78 -2.29 -4.23 -13.52
C GLN A 78 -0.89 -3.65 -13.37
N LYS A 79 -0.01 -3.98 -14.29
CA LYS A 79 1.37 -3.49 -14.24
C LYS A 79 1.44 -1.97 -14.38
N VAL A 80 0.62 -1.38 -15.25
CA VAL A 80 0.55 0.08 -15.39
C VAL A 80 0.13 0.71 -14.07
N GLN A 81 -0.88 0.16 -13.40
CA GLN A 81 -1.33 0.64 -12.10
C GLN A 81 -0.22 0.54 -11.04
N HIS A 82 0.46 -0.60 -10.99
CA HIS A 82 1.57 -0.80 -10.06
C HIS A 82 2.72 0.19 -10.33
N ASP A 83 3.03 0.42 -11.59
CA ASP A 83 4.11 1.34 -11.96
C ASP A 83 3.78 2.78 -11.59
N GLN A 84 2.51 3.19 -11.71
CA GLN A 84 2.06 4.49 -11.26
C GLN A 84 2.26 4.69 -9.76
N PHE A 85 1.95 3.66 -8.97
CA PHE A 85 2.16 3.69 -7.54
C PHE A 85 3.67 3.73 -7.20
N ARG A 86 4.46 2.92 -7.89
CA ARG A 86 5.92 2.90 -7.72
C ARG A 86 6.53 4.27 -7.97
N GLU A 87 6.10 4.93 -9.05
CA GLU A 87 6.59 6.26 -9.39
C GLU A 87 6.21 7.28 -8.32
N LYS A 88 4.96 7.27 -7.88
CA LYS A 88 4.49 8.19 -6.85
C LYS A 88 5.29 8.03 -5.56
N ILE A 89 5.49 6.80 -5.10
CA ILE A 89 6.24 6.52 -3.88
C ILE A 89 7.71 6.94 -4.01
N ASN A 90 8.32 6.64 -5.16
CA ASN A 90 9.73 6.99 -5.37
C ASN A 90 9.97 8.49 -5.44
N ASN A 91 8.97 9.27 -5.82
CA ASN A 91 9.06 10.71 -5.88
C ASN A 91 8.74 11.41 -4.55
N MET A 92 8.32 10.64 -3.55
CA MET A 92 8.09 11.19 -2.22
C MET A 92 9.40 11.44 -1.49
N ASP A 93 9.53 12.64 -0.94
CA ASP A 93 10.71 13.01 -0.17
C ASP A 93 10.41 12.91 1.33
N LEU A 94 10.67 11.74 1.88
CA LEU A 94 10.46 11.48 3.30
C LEU A 94 11.53 12.11 4.20
N ASP A 95 12.63 12.58 3.59
CA ASP A 95 13.72 13.20 4.34
C ASP A 95 13.37 14.62 4.78
N HIS A 96 12.36 15.24 4.18
CA HIS A 96 11.90 16.57 4.52
C HIS A 96 10.66 16.58 5.40
N LEU A 97 10.45 15.52 6.19
CA LEU A 97 9.37 15.45 7.18
C LEU A 97 9.76 16.27 8.40
N ASP A 98 9.43 17.55 8.41
CA ASP A 98 9.73 18.42 9.55
C ASP A 98 8.54 19.33 9.89
N GLU A 99 8.55 20.58 9.44
CA GLU A 99 7.59 21.60 9.87
C GLU A 99 6.12 21.33 9.51
N ASN A 100 5.86 20.71 8.37
CA ASN A 100 4.50 20.41 7.90
C ASN A 100 4.23 18.91 7.88
N SER A 101 4.94 18.15 8.69
CA SER A 101 4.94 16.69 8.65
C SER A 101 3.59 16.06 8.86
N GLU A 102 2.82 16.57 9.83
CA GLU A 102 1.54 15.97 10.19
C GLU A 102 0.53 16.06 9.03
N GLU A 103 0.42 17.25 8.43
CA GLU A 103 -0.45 17.46 7.28
C GLU A 103 0.00 16.63 6.08
N MET A 104 1.30 16.64 5.81
CA MET A 104 1.91 15.88 4.72
C MET A 104 1.70 14.38 4.91
N LEU A 105 1.82 13.88 6.15
CA LEU A 105 1.58 12.49 6.47
C LEU A 105 0.13 12.08 6.26
N ASP A 106 -0.81 12.95 6.66
CA ASP A 106 -2.23 12.69 6.48
C ASP A 106 -2.58 12.60 4.99
N GLU A 107 -2.06 13.51 4.18
CA GLU A 107 -2.26 13.49 2.73
C GLU A 107 -1.68 12.23 2.11
N LEU A 108 -0.50 11.85 2.54
CA LEU A 108 0.21 10.68 2.05
C LEU A 108 -0.55 9.40 2.37
N LEU A 109 -0.93 9.23 3.63
CA LEU A 109 -1.69 8.05 4.07
C LEU A 109 -3.03 7.96 3.35
N THR A 110 -3.72 9.09 3.21
CA THR A 110 -5.00 9.13 2.50
C THR A 110 -4.82 8.71 1.04
N TYR A 111 -3.79 9.23 0.38
CA TYR A 111 -3.51 8.85 -1.00
C TYR A 111 -3.21 7.36 -1.14
N LEU A 112 -2.31 6.85 -0.31
CA LEU A 112 -1.90 5.44 -0.39
C LEU A 112 -3.06 4.51 -0.10
N THR A 113 -3.86 4.82 0.92
CA THR A 113 -4.98 3.97 1.30
C THR A 113 -6.08 3.99 0.24
N ASN A 114 -6.42 5.16 -0.28
CA ASN A 114 -7.42 5.26 -1.34
C ASN A 114 -6.96 4.53 -2.60
N TRP A 115 -5.67 4.65 -2.95
CA TRP A 115 -5.14 3.93 -4.10
C TRP A 115 -5.24 2.42 -3.90
N LEU A 116 -4.83 1.93 -2.72
CA LEU A 116 -4.89 0.50 -2.41
C LEU A 116 -6.32 -0.03 -2.46
N VAL A 117 -7.27 0.66 -1.83
CA VAL A 117 -8.67 0.23 -1.82
C VAL A 117 -9.23 0.19 -3.24
N ASN A 118 -9.04 1.25 -4.01
CA ASN A 118 -9.56 1.32 -5.37
C ASN A 118 -8.93 0.25 -6.27
N HIS A 119 -7.62 0.07 -6.15
CA HIS A 119 -6.91 -0.93 -6.94
C HIS A 119 -7.38 -2.34 -6.62
N ILE A 120 -7.56 -2.65 -5.33
CA ILE A 120 -8.07 -3.96 -4.90
C ILE A 120 -9.47 -4.20 -5.44
N LEU A 121 -10.38 -3.24 -5.25
CA LEU A 121 -11.78 -3.41 -5.65
C LEU A 121 -11.96 -3.45 -7.16
N GLU A 122 -11.24 -2.61 -7.90
CA GLU A 122 -11.41 -2.51 -9.34
C GLU A 122 -10.57 -3.50 -10.14
N HIS A 123 -9.40 -3.88 -9.62
CA HIS A 123 -8.46 -4.70 -10.38
C HIS A 123 -8.12 -6.04 -9.73
N ASP A 124 -7.70 -6.04 -8.47
CA ASP A 124 -7.18 -7.26 -7.84
C ASP A 124 -8.25 -8.34 -7.64
N LYS A 125 -9.48 -7.94 -7.36
CA LYS A 125 -10.57 -8.92 -7.20
C LYS A 125 -10.81 -9.72 -8.47
N GLN A 126 -10.54 -9.13 -9.62
CA GLN A 126 -10.69 -9.82 -10.90
C GLN A 126 -9.67 -10.95 -11.08
N ILE A 127 -8.51 -10.85 -10.43
CA ILE A 127 -7.50 -11.92 -10.45
C ILE A 127 -8.09 -13.20 -9.85
N GLY A 128 -8.81 -13.08 -8.76
CA GLY A 128 -9.47 -14.22 -8.12
C GLY A 128 -10.51 -14.89 -9.00
N ASN A 129 -11.18 -14.11 -9.84
CA ASN A 129 -12.19 -14.63 -10.76
C ASN A 129 -11.56 -15.34 -11.97
N ALA A 130 -10.26 -15.16 -12.18
CA ALA A 130 -9.53 -15.77 -13.31
C ALA A 130 -8.95 -17.14 -12.98
N LYS A 131 -9.11 -17.60 -11.78
CA LYS A 131 -8.59 -18.92 -11.34
C LYS A 131 -9.11 -20.07 -12.17
#